data_8a2b33400c74d132d3bf0e1857877d10
#
_entry.id   8a2b33400c74d132d3bf0e1857877d10
#
_cell.length_a   1.000
_cell.length_b   1.000
_cell.length_c   1.000
_cell.angle_alpha   90.00
_cell.angle_beta   90.00
_cell.angle_gamma   90.00
#
_symmetry.space_group_name_H-M   'P 1'
#
loop_
_entity.id
_entity.type
_entity.pdbx_description
1 polymer ?
#
loop_
_entity_poly.entity_id
_entity_poly.type
_entity_poly.pdbx_seq_one_letter_code
_entity_poly.pdbx_strand_id
1 'polypeptide(L)'
;MANYKIDDIEGIGPVRRAKFTALGIKDSDRLLKATRTPKQRKDLAEKTGISPKWILRFANMADLYRVPGVGSEYAQLLEDAGVDTVVELAARVPGNLHGKLKQVNATSKQNTRQPPSLAEVTGWIAAAKSLPRVLEY
;
A
#
# COMPACT_ATOMS: atom_id res chain seq x y z
N MET A 1 -2.96 -11.84 -8.99
CA MET A 1 -2.67 -10.75 -8.07
C MET A 1 -3.32 -11.01 -6.73
N ALA A 2 -2.64 -10.65 -5.67
CA ALA A 2 -3.23 -10.78 -4.35
C ALA A 2 -4.33 -9.73 -4.17
N ASN A 3 -5.46 -10.17 -3.65
CA ASN A 3 -6.58 -9.31 -3.32
C ASN A 3 -6.91 -9.52 -1.85
N TYR A 4 -6.69 -8.50 -1.05
CA TYR A 4 -6.86 -8.59 0.39
C TYR A 4 -8.20 -8.01 0.81
N LYS A 5 -8.83 -8.64 1.81
CA LYS A 5 -10.05 -8.09 2.40
C LYS A 5 -9.75 -6.74 3.03
N ILE A 6 -10.73 -5.84 2.99
CA ILE A 6 -10.58 -4.52 3.60
C ILE A 6 -10.23 -4.62 5.09
N ASP A 7 -10.66 -5.69 5.75
CA ASP A 7 -10.37 -5.96 7.17
C ASP A 7 -8.89 -6.16 7.43
N ASP A 8 -8.15 -6.63 6.45
CA ASP A 8 -6.74 -7.00 6.59
C ASP A 8 -5.78 -5.85 6.27
N ILE A 9 -6.29 -4.69 5.89
CA ILE A 9 -5.46 -3.53 5.56
C ILE A 9 -5.08 -2.78 6.84
N GLU A 10 -3.78 -2.69 7.08
CA GLU A 10 -3.25 -1.99 8.24
C GLU A 10 -3.69 -0.52 8.29
N GLY A 11 -4.10 -0.09 9.46
CA GLY A 11 -4.46 1.31 9.69
C GLY A 11 -5.88 1.69 9.33
N ILE A 12 -6.65 0.81 8.70
CA ILE A 12 -8.05 1.11 8.37
C ILE A 12 -8.90 1.21 9.64
N GLY A 13 -8.87 0.19 10.48
CA GLY A 13 -9.67 0.14 11.68
C GLY A 13 -11.16 -0.07 11.43
N PRO A 14 -11.94 -0.37 12.50
CA PRO A 14 -13.34 -0.77 12.34
C PRO A 14 -14.25 0.34 11.80
N VAL A 15 -14.01 1.60 12.16
CA VAL A 15 -14.86 2.72 11.72
C VAL A 15 -14.70 2.98 10.23
N ARG A 16 -13.45 3.08 9.75
CA ARG A 16 -13.16 3.30 8.33
C ARG A 16 -13.59 2.10 7.49
N ARG A 17 -13.35 0.89 8.00
CA ARG A 17 -13.79 -0.34 7.36
C ARG A 17 -15.29 -0.34 7.10
N ALA A 18 -16.09 0.02 8.10
CA ALA A 18 -17.54 0.08 7.95
C ALA A 18 -17.95 1.08 6.87
N LYS A 19 -17.29 2.23 6.81
CA LYS A 19 -17.56 3.26 5.80
C LYS A 19 -17.27 2.77 4.39
N PHE A 20 -16.15 2.08 4.19
CA PHE A 20 -15.81 1.50 2.89
C PHE A 20 -16.79 0.38 2.51
N THR A 21 -17.09 -0.50 3.44
CA THR A 21 -18.01 -1.62 3.20
C THR A 21 -19.40 -1.13 2.81
N ALA A 22 -19.88 -0.05 3.43
CA ALA A 22 -21.16 0.56 3.09
C ALA A 22 -21.22 1.05 1.64
N LEU A 23 -20.08 1.36 1.02
CA LEU A 23 -19.97 1.77 -0.36
C LEU A 23 -19.62 0.61 -1.30
N GLY A 24 -19.62 -0.62 -0.80
CA GLY A 24 -19.28 -1.79 -1.59
C GLY A 24 -17.77 -2.02 -1.77
N ILE A 25 -16.93 -1.26 -1.09
CA ILE A 25 -15.48 -1.40 -1.13
C ILE A 25 -15.06 -2.43 -0.07
N LYS A 26 -15.01 -3.70 -0.47
CA LYS A 26 -14.81 -4.83 0.45
C LYS A 26 -13.39 -5.40 0.41
N ASP A 27 -12.58 -5.01 -0.55
CA ASP A 27 -11.25 -5.57 -0.76
C ASP A 27 -10.31 -4.55 -1.40
N SER A 28 -9.04 -4.90 -1.48
CA SER A 28 -8.01 -4.00 -2.00
C SER A 28 -8.19 -3.71 -3.50
N ASP A 29 -8.71 -4.65 -4.28
CA ASP A 29 -8.98 -4.42 -5.70
C ASP A 29 -10.02 -3.33 -5.90
N ARG A 30 -11.11 -3.39 -5.15
CA ARG A 30 -12.17 -2.38 -5.23
C ARG A 30 -11.70 -1.04 -4.70
N LEU A 31 -10.89 -1.06 -3.65
CA LEU A 31 -10.30 0.16 -3.10
C LEU A 31 -9.40 0.83 -4.14
N LEU A 32 -8.56 0.06 -4.81
CA LEU A 32 -7.67 0.59 -5.84
C LEU A 32 -8.46 1.21 -6.99
N LYS A 33 -9.50 0.53 -7.46
CA LYS A 33 -10.37 1.04 -8.54
C LYS A 33 -11.10 2.32 -8.14
N ALA A 34 -11.49 2.44 -6.87
CA ALA A 34 -12.20 3.60 -6.35
C ALA A 34 -11.30 4.80 -6.06
N THR A 35 -9.97 4.63 -6.14
CA THR A 35 -9.00 5.65 -5.76
C THR A 35 -7.97 5.96 -6.84
N ARG A 36 -8.23 5.56 -8.09
CA ARG A 36 -7.26 5.69 -9.19
C ARG A 36 -6.87 7.14 -9.48
N THR A 37 -7.84 8.05 -9.48
CA THR A 37 -7.61 9.44 -9.88
C THR A 37 -7.75 10.38 -8.69
N PRO A 38 -7.15 11.58 -8.76
CA PRO A 38 -7.33 12.59 -7.71
C PRO A 38 -8.81 12.91 -7.46
N LYS A 39 -9.62 12.98 -8.52
CA LYS A 39 -11.05 13.26 -8.38
C LYS A 39 -11.77 12.16 -7.61
N GLN A 40 -11.50 10.88 -7.94
CA GLN A 40 -12.10 9.76 -7.24
C GLN A 40 -11.74 9.77 -5.75
N ARG A 41 -10.47 10.06 -5.43
CA ARG A 41 -10.02 10.13 -4.04
C ARG A 41 -10.71 11.26 -3.28
N LYS A 42 -10.88 12.41 -3.92
CA LYS A 42 -11.60 13.53 -3.33
C LYS A 42 -13.06 13.17 -3.06
N ASP A 43 -13.74 12.59 -4.04
CA ASP A 43 -15.13 12.18 -3.92
C ASP A 43 -15.29 11.14 -2.80
N LEU A 44 -14.38 10.18 -2.71
CA LEU A 44 -14.42 9.15 -1.67
C LEU A 44 -14.19 9.75 -0.28
N ALA A 45 -13.27 10.69 -0.16
CA ALA A 45 -13.04 11.40 1.10
C ALA A 45 -14.30 12.13 1.55
N GLU A 46 -15.00 12.80 0.63
CA GLU A 46 -16.25 13.50 0.94
C GLU A 46 -17.36 12.53 1.38
N LYS A 47 -17.51 11.40 0.68
CA LYS A 47 -18.54 10.41 0.99
C LYS A 47 -18.32 9.71 2.33
N THR A 48 -17.07 9.46 2.69
CA THR A 48 -16.73 8.71 3.90
C THR A 48 -16.43 9.58 5.10
N GLY A 49 -16.11 10.85 4.89
CA GLY A 49 -15.60 11.71 5.96
C GLY A 49 -14.17 11.38 6.37
N ILE A 50 -13.50 10.47 5.65
CA ILE A 50 -12.09 10.14 5.88
C ILE A 50 -11.23 11.20 5.22
N SER A 51 -10.18 11.67 5.91
CA SER A 51 -9.34 12.73 5.35
C SER A 51 -8.68 12.30 4.05
N PRO A 52 -8.47 13.22 3.08
CA PRO A 52 -7.79 12.89 1.83
C PRO A 52 -6.41 12.26 2.02
N LYS A 53 -5.69 12.64 3.06
CA LYS A 53 -4.39 12.07 3.40
C LYS A 53 -4.48 10.57 3.65
N TRP A 54 -5.47 10.13 4.41
CA TRP A 54 -5.67 8.71 4.70
C TRP A 54 -6.19 7.95 3.49
N ILE A 55 -7.06 8.57 2.70
CA ILE A 55 -7.53 7.96 1.45
C ILE A 55 -6.34 7.69 0.52
N LEU A 56 -5.44 8.65 0.36
CA LEU A 56 -4.25 8.48 -0.47
C LEU A 56 -3.34 7.37 0.08
N ARG A 57 -3.14 7.33 1.39
CA ARG A 57 -2.33 6.28 2.02
C ARG A 57 -2.91 4.88 1.73
N PHE A 58 -4.21 4.71 1.87
CA PHE A 58 -4.85 3.43 1.59
C PHE A 58 -4.80 3.07 0.11
N ALA A 59 -4.92 4.05 -0.78
CA ALA A 59 -4.75 3.85 -2.22
C ALA A 59 -3.34 3.35 -2.53
N ASN A 60 -2.33 3.98 -1.95
CA ASN A 60 -0.93 3.59 -2.12
C ASN A 60 -0.69 2.16 -1.63
N MET A 61 -1.23 1.81 -0.47
CA MET A 61 -1.11 0.45 0.06
C MET A 61 -1.78 -0.57 -0.86
N ALA A 62 -2.98 -0.26 -1.35
CA ALA A 62 -3.68 -1.15 -2.28
C ALA A 62 -2.88 -1.35 -3.57
N ASP A 63 -2.18 -0.31 -4.03
CA ASP A 63 -1.31 -0.42 -5.19
C ASP A 63 -0.12 -1.35 -4.92
N LEU A 64 0.52 -1.22 -3.78
CA LEU A 64 1.64 -2.07 -3.39
C LEU A 64 1.25 -3.54 -3.24
N TYR A 65 0.01 -3.83 -2.88
CA TYR A 65 -0.47 -5.22 -2.78
C TYR A 65 -0.45 -5.95 -4.12
N ARG A 66 -0.34 -5.24 -5.23
CA ARG A 66 -0.23 -5.86 -6.55
C ARG A 66 1.10 -6.62 -6.72
N VAL A 67 2.08 -6.29 -5.90
CA VAL A 67 3.40 -6.95 -5.93
C VAL A 67 3.32 -8.28 -5.17
N PRO A 68 3.61 -9.42 -5.81
CA PRO A 68 3.59 -10.70 -5.10
C PRO A 68 4.54 -10.68 -3.90
N GLY A 69 4.04 -11.16 -2.76
CA GLY A 69 4.80 -11.19 -1.51
C GLY A 69 4.69 -9.94 -0.65
N VAL A 70 4.10 -8.86 -1.17
CA VAL A 70 3.87 -7.65 -0.38
C VAL A 70 2.47 -7.70 0.22
N GLY A 71 2.39 -8.10 1.47
CA GLY A 71 1.16 -8.06 2.26
C GLY A 71 1.04 -6.75 3.04
N SER A 72 0.05 -6.71 3.95
CA SER A 72 -0.29 -5.50 4.68
C SER A 72 0.89 -4.94 5.48
N GLU A 73 1.61 -5.79 6.21
CA GLU A 73 2.75 -5.35 7.03
C GLU A 73 3.89 -4.81 6.16
N TYR A 74 4.20 -5.49 5.08
CA TYR A 74 5.27 -5.03 4.18
C TYR A 74 4.87 -3.79 3.39
N ALA A 75 3.61 -3.67 3.00
CA ALA A 75 3.12 -2.45 2.35
C ALA A 75 3.26 -1.24 3.28
N GLN A 76 2.91 -1.42 4.55
CA GLN A 76 3.07 -0.36 5.54
C GLN A 76 4.54 -0.01 5.75
N LEU A 77 5.41 -1.01 5.83
CA LEU A 77 6.85 -0.79 5.99
C LEU A 77 7.43 -0.03 4.79
N LEU A 78 7.03 -0.39 3.58
CA LEU A 78 7.44 0.33 2.36
C LEU A 78 6.96 1.78 2.39
N GLU A 79 5.71 2.01 2.76
CA GLU A 79 5.15 3.35 2.89
C GLU A 79 5.95 4.18 3.90
N ASP A 80 6.26 3.61 5.05
CA ASP A 80 7.06 4.28 6.08
C ASP A 80 8.48 4.57 5.62
N ALA A 81 9.00 3.79 4.68
CA ALA A 81 10.33 4.01 4.08
C ALA A 81 10.29 4.98 2.89
N GLY A 82 9.13 5.54 2.57
CA GLY A 82 8.96 6.50 1.48
C GLY A 82 8.67 5.88 0.12
N VAL A 83 8.31 4.61 0.08
CA VAL A 83 7.91 3.91 -1.16
C VAL A 83 6.41 3.78 -1.19
N ASP A 84 5.76 4.61 -2.00
CA ASP A 84 4.30 4.74 -1.97
C ASP A 84 3.59 3.83 -2.97
N THR A 85 4.18 3.62 -4.14
CA THR A 85 3.49 2.94 -5.26
C THR A 85 4.40 1.91 -5.93
N VAL A 86 3.77 1.10 -6.78
CA VAL A 86 4.49 0.14 -7.63
C VAL A 86 5.52 0.86 -8.51
N VAL A 87 5.18 2.03 -9.05
CA VAL A 87 6.09 2.82 -9.90
C VAL A 87 7.34 3.25 -9.11
N GLU A 88 7.16 3.72 -7.88
CA GLU A 88 8.29 4.10 -7.04
C GLU A 88 9.15 2.89 -6.64
N LEU A 89 8.49 1.79 -6.31
CA LEU A 89 9.21 0.55 -5.98
C LEU A 89 10.09 0.10 -7.14
N ALA A 90 9.55 0.14 -8.36
CA ALA A 90 10.29 -0.25 -9.56
C ALA A 90 11.55 0.58 -9.79
N ALA A 91 11.58 1.82 -9.31
CA ALA A 91 12.70 2.74 -9.47
C ALA A 91 13.80 2.59 -8.42
N ARG A 92 13.58 1.76 -7.39
CA ARG A 92 14.53 1.63 -6.28
C ARG A 92 15.67 0.66 -6.59
N VAL A 93 16.80 0.89 -5.93
CA VAL A 93 17.95 0.00 -5.97
C VAL A 93 17.82 -1.03 -4.83
N PRO A 94 17.84 -2.34 -5.13
CA PRO A 94 17.53 -3.36 -4.12
C PRO A 94 18.34 -3.28 -2.84
N GLY A 95 19.65 -3.14 -2.93
CA GLY A 95 20.50 -3.05 -1.74
C GLY A 95 20.21 -1.83 -0.88
N ASN A 96 19.99 -0.69 -1.52
CA ASN A 96 19.68 0.55 -0.82
C ASN A 96 18.33 0.48 -0.13
N LEU A 97 17.32 -0.04 -0.83
CA LEU A 97 15.98 -0.19 -0.25
C LEU A 97 16.00 -1.20 0.90
N HIS A 98 16.67 -2.33 0.73
CA HIS A 98 16.79 -3.34 1.79
C HIS A 98 17.36 -2.73 3.07
N GLY A 99 18.44 -1.97 2.97
CA GLY A 99 19.05 -1.28 4.11
C GLY A 99 18.10 -0.29 4.75
N LYS A 100 17.37 0.49 3.96
CA LYS A 100 16.39 1.44 4.44
C LYS A 100 15.24 0.75 5.19
N LEU A 101 14.74 -0.34 4.66
CA LEU A 101 13.67 -1.10 5.29
C LEU A 101 14.11 -1.68 6.64
N LYS A 102 15.32 -2.20 6.72
CA LYS A 102 15.87 -2.68 8.00
C LYS A 102 15.94 -1.55 9.02
N GLN A 103 16.42 -0.38 8.61
CA GLN A 103 16.53 0.78 9.48
C GLN A 103 15.16 1.23 9.98
N VAL A 104 14.19 1.37 9.09
CA VAL A 104 12.83 1.79 9.44
C VAL A 104 12.18 0.76 10.36
N ASN A 105 12.36 -0.53 10.08
CA ASN A 105 11.80 -1.60 10.89
C ASN A 105 12.36 -1.58 12.32
N ALA A 106 13.62 -1.21 12.50
CA ALA A 106 14.25 -1.15 13.80
C ALA A 106 13.78 0.04 14.65
N THR A 107 13.28 1.11 14.02
CA THR A 107 12.91 2.35 14.70
C THR A 107 11.42 2.57 14.89
N SER A 108 10.59 1.85 14.17
CA SER A 108 9.13 2.01 14.22
C SER A 108 8.49 1.02 15.20
N LYS A 109 7.40 1.43 15.84
CA LYS A 109 6.68 0.57 16.80
C LYS A 109 5.74 -0.44 16.15
N GLN A 110 5.43 -0.28 14.88
CA GLN A 110 4.46 -1.12 14.18
C GLN A 110 5.10 -1.97 13.12
N ASN A 111 6.23 -2.52 13.44
CA ASN A 111 7.02 -3.24 12.48
C ASN A 111 6.57 -4.67 12.30
N THR A 112 6.93 -5.22 11.16
CA THR A 112 6.88 -6.65 10.99
C THR A 112 7.91 -7.29 11.94
N ARG A 113 7.60 -8.48 12.44
CA ARG A 113 8.52 -9.22 13.30
C ARG A 113 9.82 -9.54 12.60
N GLN A 114 9.75 -9.69 11.29
CA GLN A 114 10.89 -10.08 10.47
C GLN A 114 11.00 -9.15 9.28
N PRO A 115 12.07 -8.35 9.20
CA PRO A 115 12.27 -7.51 8.03
C PRO A 115 12.46 -8.37 6.79
N PRO A 116 12.10 -7.87 5.59
CA PRO A 116 12.25 -8.63 4.37
C PRO A 116 13.73 -8.88 4.07
N SER A 117 14.02 -10.03 3.46
CA SER A 117 15.36 -10.35 3.01
C SER A 117 15.72 -9.53 1.75
N LEU A 118 17.01 -9.47 1.45
CA LEU A 118 17.47 -8.83 0.21
C LEU A 118 16.87 -9.53 -1.02
N ALA A 119 16.75 -10.87 -0.99
CA ALA A 119 16.15 -11.63 -2.07
C ALA A 119 14.69 -11.26 -2.28
N GLU A 120 13.92 -11.10 -1.19
CA GLU A 120 12.53 -10.67 -1.27
C GLU A 120 12.42 -9.27 -1.88
N VAL A 121 13.20 -8.32 -1.38
CA VAL A 121 13.19 -6.94 -1.90
C VAL A 121 13.57 -6.91 -3.39
N THR A 122 14.57 -7.66 -3.79
CA THR A 122 14.99 -7.78 -5.19
C THR A 122 13.85 -8.30 -6.06
N GLY A 123 13.16 -9.34 -5.58
CA GLY A 123 12.01 -9.90 -6.28
C GLY A 123 10.84 -8.92 -6.40
N TRP A 124 10.58 -8.14 -5.36
CA TRP A 124 9.52 -7.12 -5.41
C TRP A 124 9.82 -6.05 -6.46
N ILE A 125 11.06 -5.57 -6.51
CA ILE A 125 11.45 -4.55 -7.49
C ILE A 125 11.34 -5.10 -8.91
N ALA A 126 11.80 -6.33 -9.13
CA ALA A 126 11.68 -6.98 -10.43
C ALA A 126 10.22 -7.13 -10.85
N ALA A 127 9.36 -7.58 -9.95
CA ALA A 127 7.92 -7.71 -10.22
C ALA A 127 7.28 -6.34 -10.50
N ALA A 128 7.64 -5.32 -9.73
CA ALA A 128 7.11 -3.97 -9.90
C ALA A 128 7.41 -3.40 -11.29
N LYS A 129 8.58 -3.71 -11.84
CA LYS A 129 8.96 -3.26 -13.19
C LYS A 129 8.05 -3.81 -14.29
N SER A 130 7.39 -4.93 -14.04
CA SER A 130 6.48 -5.56 -14.99
C SER A 130 5.04 -5.11 -14.83
N LEU A 131 4.70 -4.38 -13.78
CA LEU A 131 3.34 -3.97 -13.49
C LEU A 131 3.05 -2.58 -14.07
N PRO A 132 1.89 -2.41 -14.73
CA PRO A 132 1.52 -1.09 -15.24
C PRO A 132 1.13 -0.13 -14.13
N ARG A 133 1.29 1.17 -14.39
CA ARG A 133 0.79 2.22 -13.48
C ARG A 133 -0.74 2.13 -13.40
N VAL A 134 -1.28 2.27 -12.18
CA VAL A 134 -2.73 2.36 -11.94
C VAL A 134 -3.10 3.69 -11.32
N LEU A 135 -2.39 4.12 -10.28
CA LEU A 135 -2.70 5.37 -9.59
C LEU A 135 -2.17 6.59 -10.37
N GLU A 136 -3.03 7.59 -10.53
CA GLU A 136 -2.71 8.89 -11.12
C GLU A 136 -2.65 9.94 -10.02
N TYR A 137 -1.76 10.89 -10.17
CA TYR A 137 -1.55 11.97 -9.19
C TYR A 137 -1.87 13.35 -9.71
#